data_9fbac2c66a03577268fefd814c12bf59
#
_entry.id   9fbac2c66a03577268fefd814c12bf59
#
_cell.length_a   1.000
_cell.length_b   1.000
_cell.length_c   1.000
_cell.angle_alpha   90.00
_cell.angle_beta   90.00
_cell.angle_gamma   90.00
#
_symmetry.space_group_name_H-M   'P 1'
#
loop_
_entity.id
_entity.type
_entity.pdbx_description
1 polymer ?
#
loop_
_entity_poly.entity_id
_entity_poly.type
_entity_poly.pdbx_seq_one_letter_code
_entity_poly.pdbx_strand_id
1 'polypeptide(L)'
;MTTDFVLDASTTITLYLEDEEAHMVGPVLNAMCNGSVVVPGIWSLEMSNILVTGVRRGRFSAAKAARLADDLSRLRLVHDERPVDIGELAAYGAANGLTGYDAAYLMTALRRGIALATNDRRLADAARAAGVPLIA
;
A
#
# COMPACT_ATOMS: atom_id res chain seq x y z
N MET A 1 11.06 -7.36 -18.82
CA MET A 1 10.27 -6.22 -18.33
C MET A 1 9.83 -6.47 -16.91
N THR A 2 10.21 -5.60 -15.99
CA THR A 2 9.79 -5.72 -14.60
C THR A 2 8.34 -5.24 -14.47
N THR A 3 7.56 -5.98 -13.71
CA THR A 3 6.18 -5.61 -13.37
C THR A 3 6.14 -5.12 -11.93
N ASP A 4 7.00 -4.16 -11.62
CA ASP A 4 7.04 -3.55 -10.29
C ASP A 4 5.75 -2.78 -10.03
N PHE A 5 5.34 -2.72 -8.80
CA PHE A 5 4.12 -2.01 -8.42
C PHE A 5 4.21 -1.50 -6.99
N VAL A 6 3.44 -0.46 -6.72
CA VAL A 6 3.27 0.09 -5.36
C VAL A 6 2.10 -0.62 -4.70
N LEU A 7 2.27 -1.00 -3.44
CA LEU A 7 1.24 -1.69 -2.66
C LEU A 7 0.94 -0.84 -1.42
N ASP A 8 -0.32 -0.43 -1.24
CA ASP A 8 -0.69 0.32 -0.05
C ASP A 8 -0.83 -0.59 1.18
N ALA A 9 -0.75 0.03 2.36
CA ALA A 9 -0.72 -0.72 3.62
C ALA A 9 -2.02 -1.48 3.88
N SER A 10 -3.17 -0.86 3.62
CA SER A 10 -4.46 -1.51 3.87
C SER A 10 -4.67 -2.72 2.98
N THR A 11 -4.20 -2.66 1.74
CA THR A 11 -4.26 -3.80 0.83
C THR A 11 -3.25 -4.88 1.21
N THR A 12 -2.09 -4.48 1.72
CA THR A 12 -1.08 -5.44 2.19
C THR A 12 -1.64 -6.36 3.26
N ILE A 13 -2.34 -5.81 4.24
CA ILE A 13 -2.85 -6.61 5.35
C ILE A 13 -3.91 -7.63 4.90
N THR A 14 -4.62 -7.36 3.81
CA THR A 14 -5.62 -8.31 3.28
C THR A 14 -5.00 -9.64 2.84
N LEU A 15 -3.71 -9.64 2.53
CA LEU A 15 -2.99 -10.87 2.17
C LEU A 15 -2.86 -11.83 3.35
N TYR A 16 -3.03 -11.36 4.56
CA TYR A 16 -2.78 -12.12 5.79
C TYR A 16 -4.03 -12.33 6.65
N LEU A 17 -5.14 -11.67 6.33
CA LEU A 17 -6.37 -11.74 7.12
C LEU A 17 -7.51 -12.30 6.27
N GLU A 18 -8.16 -13.36 6.78
CA GLU A 18 -9.23 -14.05 6.07
C GLU A 18 -10.55 -13.26 6.02
N ASP A 19 -10.71 -12.29 6.91
CA ASP A 19 -11.92 -11.46 7.01
C ASP A 19 -11.91 -10.27 6.05
N GLU A 20 -10.85 -10.08 5.28
CA GLU A 20 -10.71 -8.98 4.34
C GLU A 20 -11.18 -9.36 2.94
N GLU A 21 -11.34 -8.36 2.08
CA GLU A 21 -11.78 -8.57 0.71
C GLU A 21 -10.78 -9.40 -0.09
N ALA A 22 -11.18 -10.62 -0.42
CA ALA A 22 -10.28 -11.60 -1.03
C ALA A 22 -10.02 -11.36 -2.53
N HIS A 23 -10.79 -10.49 -3.18
CA HIS A 23 -10.67 -10.31 -4.63
C HIS A 23 -9.33 -9.73 -5.07
N MET A 24 -8.63 -9.03 -4.18
CA MET A 24 -7.31 -8.47 -4.48
C MET A 24 -6.16 -9.46 -4.23
N VAL A 25 -6.40 -10.51 -3.46
CA VAL A 25 -5.33 -11.43 -3.02
C VAL A 25 -4.66 -12.13 -4.19
N GLY A 26 -5.45 -12.75 -5.07
CA GLY A 26 -4.92 -13.45 -6.24
C GLY A 26 -4.11 -12.55 -7.17
N PRO A 27 -4.68 -11.42 -7.64
CA PRO A 27 -3.95 -10.49 -8.50
C PRO A 27 -2.66 -9.95 -7.87
N VAL A 28 -2.68 -9.61 -6.58
CA VAL A 28 -1.51 -9.09 -5.88
C VAL A 28 -0.42 -10.15 -5.76
N LEU A 29 -0.78 -11.37 -5.33
CA LEU A 29 0.19 -12.46 -5.22
C LEU A 29 0.82 -12.79 -6.58
N ASN A 30 0.02 -12.79 -7.65
CA ASN A 30 0.54 -12.99 -8.99
C ASN A 30 1.53 -11.88 -9.39
N ALA A 31 1.20 -10.63 -9.09
CA ALA A 31 2.09 -9.50 -9.37
C ALA A 31 3.40 -9.61 -8.57
N MET A 32 3.33 -10.05 -7.32
CA MET A 32 4.52 -10.25 -6.49
C MET A 32 5.46 -11.33 -7.05
N CYS A 33 4.91 -12.34 -7.72
CA CYS A 33 5.72 -13.37 -8.37
C CYS A 33 6.48 -12.85 -9.60
N ASN A 34 5.98 -11.79 -10.22
CA ASN A 34 6.49 -11.28 -11.49
C ASN A 34 7.25 -9.95 -11.37
N GLY A 35 7.29 -9.35 -10.20
CA GLY A 35 7.94 -8.06 -10.01
C GLY A 35 8.25 -7.76 -8.55
N SER A 36 8.74 -6.56 -8.29
CA SER A 36 9.06 -6.10 -6.95
C SER A 36 7.95 -5.22 -6.40
N VAL A 37 7.74 -5.31 -5.10
CA VAL A 37 6.82 -4.42 -4.38
C VAL A 37 7.61 -3.19 -3.93
N VAL A 38 7.13 -2.01 -4.32
CA VAL A 38 7.72 -0.74 -3.95
C VAL A 38 6.81 -0.07 -2.94
N VAL A 39 7.36 0.42 -1.84
CA VAL A 39 6.58 1.10 -0.80
C VAL A 39 7.22 2.42 -0.41
N PRO A 40 6.41 3.49 -0.22
CA PRO A 40 6.92 4.75 0.32
C PRO A 40 7.21 4.61 1.82
N GLY A 41 7.94 5.57 2.37
CA GLY A 41 8.34 5.54 3.79
C GLY A 41 7.17 5.45 4.77
N ILE A 42 6.00 5.97 4.40
CA ILE A 42 4.81 5.92 5.24
C ILE A 42 4.27 4.50 5.43
N TRP A 43 4.58 3.57 4.52
CA TRP A 43 4.06 2.20 4.57
C TRP A 43 4.37 1.51 5.89
N SER A 44 5.61 1.56 6.36
CA SER A 44 6.01 0.92 7.62
C SER A 44 5.28 1.49 8.82
N LEU A 45 5.05 2.81 8.83
CA LEU A 45 4.31 3.46 9.90
C LEU A 45 2.83 3.08 9.87
N GLU A 46 2.24 3.04 8.69
CA GLU A 46 0.84 2.63 8.55
C GLU A 46 0.65 1.16 8.90
N MET A 47 1.55 0.27 8.48
CA MET A 47 1.50 -1.14 8.87
C MET A 47 1.59 -1.30 10.38
N SER A 48 2.51 -0.59 11.03
CA SER A 48 2.64 -0.60 12.49
C SER A 48 1.34 -0.16 13.16
N ASN A 49 0.72 0.90 12.63
CA ASN A 49 -0.54 1.40 13.19
C ASN A 49 -1.71 0.43 12.98
N ILE A 50 -1.76 -0.26 11.84
CA ILE A 50 -2.77 -1.29 11.59
C ILE A 50 -2.67 -2.40 12.65
N LEU A 51 -1.45 -2.82 12.99
CA LEU A 51 -1.23 -3.84 14.01
C LEU A 51 -1.61 -3.35 15.41
N VAL A 52 -1.22 -2.12 15.76
CA VAL A 52 -1.56 -1.52 17.06
C VAL A 52 -3.08 -1.40 17.21
N THR A 53 -3.75 -0.83 16.23
CA THR A 53 -5.20 -0.62 16.29
C THR A 53 -5.97 -1.93 16.20
N GLY A 54 -5.47 -2.89 15.44
CA GLY A 54 -6.08 -4.22 15.33
C GLY A 54 -6.16 -4.94 16.68
N VAL A 55 -5.06 -4.91 17.44
CA VAL A 55 -5.04 -5.47 18.80
C VAL A 55 -5.99 -4.70 19.70
N ARG A 56 -5.90 -3.38 19.69
CA ARG A 56 -6.72 -2.51 20.54
C ARG A 56 -8.22 -2.72 20.34
N ARG A 57 -8.63 -2.92 19.06
CA ARG A 57 -10.04 -3.13 18.71
C ARG A 57 -10.48 -4.59 18.74
N GLY A 58 -9.62 -5.50 19.15
CA GLY A 58 -9.94 -6.91 19.24
C GLY A 58 -10.04 -7.63 17.90
N ARG A 59 -9.50 -7.05 16.83
CA ARG A 59 -9.49 -7.67 15.50
C ARG A 59 -8.64 -8.93 15.48
N PHE A 60 -7.54 -8.91 16.20
CA PHE A 60 -6.65 -10.06 16.42
C PHE A 60 -5.89 -9.90 17.74
N SER A 61 -5.31 -11.00 18.21
CA SER A 61 -4.56 -11.02 19.46
C SER A 61 -3.18 -10.36 19.31
N ALA A 62 -2.57 -9.99 20.42
CA ALA A 62 -1.21 -9.49 20.43
C ALA A 62 -0.22 -10.51 19.88
N ALA A 63 -0.44 -11.81 20.16
CA ALA A 63 0.40 -12.88 19.63
C ALA A 63 0.28 -12.95 18.10
N LYS A 64 -0.92 -12.82 17.54
CA LYS A 64 -1.13 -12.79 16.10
C LYS A 64 -0.48 -11.56 15.47
N ALA A 65 -0.60 -10.39 16.11
CA ALA A 65 0.06 -9.18 15.63
C ALA A 65 1.57 -9.34 15.55
N ALA A 66 2.18 -9.98 16.54
CA ALA A 66 3.62 -10.27 16.52
C ALA A 66 4.01 -11.18 15.34
N ARG A 67 3.21 -12.21 15.06
CA ARG A 67 3.45 -13.08 13.90
C ARG A 67 3.28 -12.34 12.58
N LEU A 68 2.25 -11.48 12.49
CA LEU A 68 2.04 -10.66 11.29
C LEU A 68 3.22 -9.72 11.06
N ALA A 69 3.72 -9.07 12.11
CA ALA A 69 4.89 -8.19 12.02
C ALA A 69 6.12 -8.96 11.51
N ASP A 70 6.32 -10.17 12.01
CA ASP A 70 7.43 -11.02 11.57
C ASP A 70 7.30 -11.40 10.09
N ASP A 71 6.10 -11.81 9.67
CA ASP A 71 5.84 -12.14 8.27
C ASP A 71 6.04 -10.95 7.35
N LEU A 72 5.54 -9.77 7.76
CA LEU A 72 5.69 -8.55 6.97
C LEU A 72 7.15 -8.12 6.84
N SER A 73 7.96 -8.32 7.88
CA SER A 73 9.38 -7.98 7.85
C SER A 73 10.19 -8.88 6.92
N ARG A 74 9.64 -10.02 6.51
CA ARG A 74 10.28 -10.94 5.57
C ARG A 74 9.93 -10.67 4.12
N LEU A 75 9.01 -9.76 3.85
CA LEU A 75 8.68 -9.39 2.47
C LEU A 75 9.86 -8.71 1.81
N ARG A 76 10.08 -9.05 0.54
CA ARG A 76 11.08 -8.38 -0.28
C ARG A 76 10.49 -7.09 -0.82
N LEU A 77 10.80 -6.00 -0.15
CA LEU A 77 10.29 -4.68 -0.49
C LEU A 77 11.41 -3.78 -0.98
N VAL A 78 11.08 -2.96 -1.97
CA VAL A 78 11.90 -1.82 -2.35
C VAL A 78 11.34 -0.61 -1.62
N HIS A 79 12.09 -0.07 -0.67
CA HIS A 79 11.67 1.12 0.06
C HIS A 79 12.05 2.37 -0.74
N ASP A 80 11.05 3.15 -1.11
CA ASP A 80 11.29 4.44 -1.75
C ASP A 80 11.61 5.44 -0.64
N GLU A 81 12.90 5.82 -0.56
CA GLU A 81 13.40 6.69 0.51
C GLU A 81 13.39 8.17 0.11
N ARG A 82 12.71 8.52 -0.97
CA ARG A 82 12.63 9.92 -1.39
C ARG A 82 11.99 10.77 -0.29
N PRO A 83 12.60 11.90 0.09
CA PRO A 83 12.02 12.79 1.09
C PRO A 83 10.64 13.29 0.65
N VAL A 84 9.76 13.46 1.62
CA VAL A 84 8.43 14.01 1.38
C VAL A 84 8.54 15.52 1.15
N ASP A 85 7.99 15.99 0.03
CA ASP A 85 7.76 17.41 -0.19
C ASP A 85 6.36 17.73 0.31
N ILE A 86 6.29 18.47 1.42
CA ILE A 86 5.03 18.78 2.10
C ILE A 86 4.07 19.51 1.17
N GLY A 87 4.56 20.53 0.47
CA GLY A 87 3.72 21.35 -0.41
C GLY A 87 3.18 20.56 -1.60
N GLU A 88 4.02 19.73 -2.20
CA GLU A 88 3.64 18.90 -3.33
C GLU A 88 2.56 17.88 -2.94
N LEU A 89 2.76 17.15 -1.84
CA LEU A 89 1.78 16.19 -1.38
C LEU A 89 0.46 16.84 -0.95
N ALA A 90 0.54 17.96 -0.25
CA ALA A 90 -0.65 18.67 0.20
C ALA A 90 -1.47 19.17 -1.00
N ALA A 91 -0.82 19.75 -1.99
CA ALA A 91 -1.49 20.25 -3.20
C ALA A 91 -2.09 19.09 -4.00
N TYR A 92 -1.36 18.02 -4.20
CA TYR A 92 -1.84 16.87 -4.95
C TYR A 92 -3.01 16.19 -4.25
N GLY A 93 -2.92 15.98 -2.95
CA GLY A 93 -3.99 15.39 -2.16
C GLY A 93 -5.26 16.23 -2.20
N ALA A 94 -5.14 17.55 -2.00
CA ALA A 94 -6.28 18.45 -2.05
C ALA A 94 -6.96 18.45 -3.44
N ALA A 95 -6.16 18.46 -4.50
CA ALA A 95 -6.69 18.49 -5.87
C ALA A 95 -7.40 17.18 -6.26
N ASN A 96 -7.07 16.06 -5.63
CA ASN A 96 -7.58 14.74 -6.00
C ASN A 96 -8.46 14.09 -4.92
N GLY A 97 -8.81 14.81 -3.87
CA GLY A 97 -9.64 14.29 -2.78
C GLY A 97 -8.97 13.18 -1.98
N LEU A 98 -7.65 13.20 -1.89
CA LEU A 98 -6.84 12.21 -1.19
C LEU A 98 -6.25 12.79 0.09
N THR A 99 -5.99 11.92 1.06
CA THR A 99 -5.12 12.28 2.19
C THR A 99 -3.69 12.41 1.69
N GLY A 100 -2.82 13.06 2.49
CA GLY A 100 -1.38 13.09 2.18
C GLY A 100 -0.78 11.68 2.12
N TYR A 101 -1.28 10.76 2.92
CA TYR A 101 -0.83 9.36 2.93
C TYR A 101 -1.16 8.66 1.61
N ASP A 102 -2.40 8.75 1.15
CA ASP A 102 -2.81 8.16 -0.12
C ASP A 102 -2.10 8.81 -1.30
N ALA A 103 -1.93 10.14 -1.23
CA ALA A 103 -1.16 10.88 -2.24
C ALA A 103 0.29 10.36 -2.33
N ALA A 104 0.89 9.99 -1.20
CA ALA A 104 2.25 9.46 -1.19
C ALA A 104 2.37 8.16 -1.99
N TYR A 105 1.40 7.26 -1.86
CA TYR A 105 1.36 6.02 -2.65
C TYR A 105 1.22 6.30 -4.14
N LEU A 106 0.26 7.13 -4.51
CA LEU A 106 0.01 7.44 -5.91
C LEU A 106 1.19 8.19 -6.55
N MET A 107 1.76 9.16 -5.86
CA MET A 107 2.91 9.89 -6.39
C MET A 107 4.15 9.02 -6.53
N THR A 108 4.33 8.04 -5.65
CA THR A 108 5.42 7.06 -5.79
C THR A 108 5.25 6.26 -7.09
N ALA A 109 4.03 5.79 -7.36
CA ALA A 109 3.74 5.07 -8.60
C ALA A 109 3.95 5.95 -9.84
N LEU A 110 3.50 7.20 -9.78
CA LEU A 110 3.67 8.16 -10.88
C LEU A 110 5.14 8.43 -11.18
N ARG A 111 5.93 8.73 -10.15
CA ARG A 111 7.36 9.04 -10.34
C ARG A 111 8.14 7.85 -10.89
N ARG A 112 7.77 6.66 -10.50
CA ARG A 112 8.47 5.45 -10.95
C ARG A 112 7.89 4.86 -12.23
N GLY A 113 6.74 5.36 -12.69
CA GLY A 113 6.10 4.84 -13.88
C GLY A 113 5.64 3.39 -13.73
N ILE A 114 5.14 3.02 -12.55
CA ILE A 114 4.73 1.66 -12.22
C ILE A 114 3.27 1.62 -11.77
N ALA A 115 2.72 0.42 -11.69
CA ALA A 115 1.33 0.19 -11.29
C ALA A 115 1.11 0.41 -9.78
N LEU A 116 -0.14 0.48 -9.38
CA LEU A 116 -0.58 0.58 -7.99
C LEU A 116 -1.56 -0.53 -7.68
N ALA A 117 -1.37 -1.16 -6.53
CA ALA A 117 -2.33 -2.12 -5.98
C ALA A 117 -3.00 -1.51 -4.76
N THR A 118 -4.30 -1.27 -4.86
CA THR A 118 -5.12 -0.73 -3.78
C THR A 118 -6.55 -1.22 -3.90
N ASN A 119 -7.18 -1.49 -2.77
CA ASN A 119 -8.62 -1.75 -2.70
C ASN A 119 -9.40 -0.50 -2.24
N ASP A 120 -8.72 0.61 -2.01
CA ASP A 120 -9.36 1.89 -1.69
C ASP A 120 -9.90 2.52 -2.97
N ARG A 121 -11.22 2.74 -3.01
CA ARG A 121 -11.89 3.28 -4.20
C ARG A 121 -11.39 4.67 -4.60
N ARG A 122 -11.21 5.57 -3.64
CA ARG A 122 -10.75 6.94 -3.94
C ARG A 122 -9.35 6.94 -4.55
N LEU A 123 -8.47 6.15 -3.95
CA LEU A 123 -7.11 6.03 -4.45
C LEU A 123 -7.09 5.37 -5.83
N ALA A 124 -7.89 4.33 -6.05
CA ALA A 124 -8.01 3.69 -7.35
C ALA A 124 -8.53 4.64 -8.42
N ASP A 125 -9.56 5.43 -8.11
CA ASP A 125 -10.12 6.41 -9.04
C ASP A 125 -9.10 7.48 -9.40
N ALA A 126 -8.36 7.99 -8.41
CA ALA A 126 -7.31 8.97 -8.64
C ALA A 126 -6.17 8.39 -9.49
N ALA A 127 -5.81 7.13 -9.28
CA ALA A 127 -4.81 6.44 -10.08
C ALA A 127 -5.25 6.32 -11.55
N ARG A 128 -6.49 5.93 -11.79
CA ARG A 128 -7.03 5.87 -13.15
C ARG A 128 -7.01 7.23 -13.84
N ALA A 129 -7.44 8.28 -13.12
CA ALA A 129 -7.44 9.65 -13.65
C ALA A 129 -6.02 10.12 -13.98
N ALA A 130 -5.03 9.67 -13.24
CA ALA A 130 -3.62 10.02 -13.46
C ALA A 130 -2.92 9.13 -14.49
N GLY A 131 -3.60 8.12 -15.03
CA GLY A 131 -3.02 7.18 -15.97
C GLY A 131 -2.11 6.13 -15.35
N VAL A 132 -2.23 5.90 -14.04
CA VAL A 132 -1.48 4.85 -13.33
C VAL A 132 -2.23 3.53 -13.47
N PRO A 133 -1.59 2.47 -14.01
CA PRO A 133 -2.23 1.16 -14.10
C PRO A 133 -2.52 0.59 -12.71
N LEU A 134 -3.62 -0.14 -12.60
CA LEU A 134 -3.99 -0.81 -11.36
C LEU A 134 -3.77 -2.31 -11.47
N ILE A 135 -3.31 -2.91 -10.37
CA ILE A 135 -3.32 -4.36 -10.22
C ILE A 135 -4.76 -4.77 -9.88
N ALA A 136 -5.34 -5.63 -10.68
CA ALA A 136 -6.72 -6.07 -10.51
C ALA A 136 -6.89 -7.55 -10.84
#